data_6ae25ab3912ebd181b941793412120a0
#
_entry.id   6ae25ab3912ebd181b941793412120a0
#
_cell.length_a   1.000
_cell.length_b   1.000
_cell.length_c   1.000
_cell.angle_alpha   90.00
_cell.angle_beta   90.00
_cell.angle_gamma   90.00
#
_symmetry.space_group_name_H-M   'P 1'
#
loop_
_entity.id
_entity.type
_entity.pdbx_description
1 polymer ?
#
loop_
_entity_poly.entity_id
_entity_poly.type
_entity_poly.pdbx_seq_one_letter_code
_entity_poly.pdbx_strand_id
1 'polypeptide(L)'
;MTHFNFNFITMKQFTSKILTLVFLFSSFILTAQISHGTVQEGLTIESKILHKTVRYTIYLPYDYNTSNRYYPVVYLLHGYTDNDMGWTQFGEANHIADEGIAKGDFPPMILVTPDAGVSWYINNYNGSVRYEDFFFKEFIPYIESHYRIRAEKQFRAVSGLSMGGYGSLVYVMKHPDMFAACAGLSAAVRTDKQYLSLSSARWAHTEAILYGPGLEGKARLNKSLRTNDPLYLVKTGDPALLKKVKYYLDCGDHDYFTLGNSELHILMTQRHIPHEFISRPGRHSWEYWRSGLPNALKFIGKVFTR
;
A
#
# COMPACT_ATOMS: atom_id res chain seq x y z
N MET A 1 -51.52 -58.15 54.07
CA MET A 1 -50.60 -58.40 52.94
C MET A 1 -51.00 -57.50 51.80
N THR A 2 -50.28 -56.39 51.60
CA THR A 2 -50.57 -55.39 50.57
C THR A 2 -49.32 -55.38 49.67
N HIS A 3 -49.54 -55.82 48.44
CA HIS A 3 -48.48 -55.78 47.41
C HIS A 3 -48.35 -54.37 46.86
N PHE A 4 -47.12 -53.81 46.90
CA PHE A 4 -46.75 -52.61 46.16
C PHE A 4 -46.18 -52.99 44.79
N ASN A 5 -46.85 -52.60 43.72
CA ASN A 5 -46.34 -52.68 42.37
C ASN A 5 -45.61 -51.36 42.02
N PHE A 6 -44.29 -51.42 41.80
CA PHE A 6 -43.50 -50.28 41.25
C PHE A 6 -43.51 -50.34 39.73
N ASN A 7 -44.07 -49.30 39.12
CA ASN A 7 -44.07 -49.13 37.65
C ASN A 7 -42.72 -48.69 37.14
N PHE A 8 -42.08 -49.51 36.32
CA PHE A 8 -40.80 -49.27 35.61
C PHE A 8 -40.98 -48.59 34.25
N ILE A 9 -41.71 -47.44 34.11
CA ILE A 9 -41.98 -46.85 32.79
C ILE A 9 -41.44 -45.39 32.62
N THR A 10 -40.70 -44.82 33.55
CA THR A 10 -40.36 -43.39 33.44
C THR A 10 -38.89 -43.06 33.17
N MET A 11 -38.00 -44.03 33.00
CA MET A 11 -36.55 -43.71 32.80
C MET A 11 -36.04 -43.75 31.37
N LYS A 12 -36.75 -44.35 30.41
CA LYS A 12 -36.33 -44.46 29.00
C LYS A 12 -36.70 -43.24 28.12
N GLN A 13 -37.66 -42.43 28.53
CA GLN A 13 -38.09 -41.27 27.73
C GLN A 13 -37.30 -40.00 28.05
N PHE A 14 -36.61 -39.92 29.20
CA PHE A 14 -35.83 -38.73 29.56
C PHE A 14 -34.44 -38.69 28.91
N THR A 15 -33.82 -39.85 28.66
CA THR A 15 -32.50 -39.95 28.03
C THR A 15 -32.55 -39.72 26.51
N SER A 16 -33.67 -40.00 25.84
CA SER A 16 -33.83 -39.78 24.39
C SER A 16 -33.96 -38.32 24.03
N LYS A 17 -34.60 -37.50 24.85
CA LYS A 17 -34.77 -36.05 24.58
C LYS A 17 -33.52 -35.23 24.84
N ILE A 18 -32.66 -35.64 25.77
CA ILE A 18 -31.39 -34.96 26.05
C ILE A 18 -30.35 -35.26 24.94
N LEU A 19 -30.35 -36.48 24.39
CA LEU A 19 -29.44 -36.85 23.30
C LEU A 19 -29.78 -36.12 22.01
N THR A 20 -31.05 -35.82 21.71
CA THR A 20 -31.48 -35.10 20.51
C THR A 20 -31.18 -33.61 20.61
N LEU A 21 -31.16 -33.02 21.82
CA LEU A 21 -30.82 -31.59 22.02
C LEU A 21 -29.32 -31.33 21.91
N VAL A 22 -28.46 -32.31 22.27
CA VAL A 22 -26.99 -32.16 22.15
C VAL A 22 -26.53 -32.31 20.69
N PHE A 23 -27.25 -33.08 19.84
CA PHE A 23 -26.93 -33.20 18.41
C PHE A 23 -27.36 -31.99 17.55
N LEU A 24 -28.28 -31.13 18.02
CA LEU A 24 -28.70 -29.92 17.31
C LEU A 24 -27.78 -28.73 17.57
N PHE A 25 -26.89 -28.76 18.56
CA PHE A 25 -25.95 -27.70 18.86
C PHE A 25 -24.54 -27.91 18.26
N SER A 26 -24.25 -29.05 17.66
CA SER A 26 -22.92 -29.39 17.14
C SER A 26 -22.75 -29.15 15.62
N SER A 27 -23.65 -28.46 14.93
CA SER A 27 -23.64 -28.41 13.46
C SER A 27 -23.77 -26.99 12.89
N PHE A 28 -23.21 -25.99 13.52
CA PHE A 28 -22.99 -24.69 12.82
C PHE A 28 -21.64 -24.06 13.20
N ILE A 29 -20.54 -24.78 12.93
CA ILE A 29 -19.34 -24.10 12.58
C ILE A 29 -19.51 -23.77 11.09
N LEU A 30 -20.22 -22.69 10.79
CA LEU A 30 -20.19 -22.07 9.49
C LEU A 30 -18.78 -21.47 9.35
N THR A 31 -17.84 -22.24 8.83
CA THR A 31 -16.59 -21.66 8.33
C THR A 31 -17.01 -20.73 7.21
N ALA A 32 -17.07 -19.43 7.52
CA ALA A 32 -17.27 -18.42 6.49
C ALA A 32 -16.13 -18.61 5.47
N GLN A 33 -16.45 -19.20 4.35
CA GLN A 33 -15.50 -19.35 3.25
C GLN A 33 -15.14 -17.94 2.78
N ILE A 34 -13.86 -17.57 2.88
CA ILE A 34 -13.38 -16.28 2.39
C ILE A 34 -13.63 -16.27 0.89
N SER A 35 -14.43 -15.30 0.44
CA SER A 35 -14.61 -15.06 -0.99
C SER A 35 -13.38 -14.38 -1.54
N HIS A 36 -12.78 -14.93 -2.58
CA HIS A 36 -11.55 -14.43 -3.18
C HIS A 36 -11.82 -13.44 -4.31
N GLY A 37 -11.03 -12.38 -4.35
CA GLY A 37 -10.96 -11.46 -5.48
C GLY A 37 -10.23 -12.08 -6.68
N THR A 38 -10.17 -11.33 -7.76
CA THR A 38 -9.52 -11.75 -9.01
C THR A 38 -8.25 -10.94 -9.23
N VAL A 39 -7.13 -11.61 -9.46
CA VAL A 39 -5.87 -10.98 -9.91
C VAL A 39 -5.75 -11.13 -11.41
N GLN A 40 -5.39 -10.04 -12.09
CA GLN A 40 -5.03 -10.02 -13.51
C GLN A 40 -3.63 -9.45 -13.62
N GLU A 41 -2.67 -10.28 -14.01
CA GLU A 41 -1.26 -9.93 -14.15
C GLU A 41 -0.90 -9.68 -15.63
N GLY A 42 0.17 -8.90 -15.86
CA GLY A 42 0.72 -8.68 -17.19
C GLY A 42 -0.18 -7.89 -18.14
N LEU A 43 -1.14 -7.15 -17.60
CA LEU A 43 -1.93 -6.20 -18.37
C LEU A 43 -1.04 -5.05 -18.86
N THR A 44 -1.42 -4.39 -19.94
CA THR A 44 -0.56 -3.38 -20.59
C THR A 44 -1.29 -2.09 -20.92
N ILE A 45 -0.53 -1.00 -20.91
CA ILE A 45 -0.91 0.30 -21.44
C ILE A 45 0.20 0.82 -22.36
N GLU A 46 -0.17 1.31 -23.54
CA GLU A 46 0.76 2.02 -24.42
C GLU A 46 0.94 3.46 -23.95
N SER A 47 2.18 3.79 -23.57
CA SER A 47 2.51 5.14 -23.11
C SER A 47 3.10 5.99 -24.24
N LYS A 48 2.46 7.12 -24.53
CA LYS A 48 2.99 8.15 -25.43
C LYS A 48 4.10 8.97 -24.75
N ILE A 49 4.03 9.15 -23.43
CA ILE A 49 5.00 9.93 -22.65
C ILE A 49 6.31 9.15 -22.49
N LEU A 50 6.23 7.84 -22.24
CA LEU A 50 7.40 6.98 -22.07
C LEU A 50 7.88 6.31 -23.36
N HIS A 51 7.10 6.43 -24.45
CA HIS A 51 7.36 5.80 -25.76
C HIS A 51 7.58 4.28 -25.66
N LYS A 52 6.79 3.63 -24.81
CA LYS A 52 6.85 2.18 -24.58
C LYS A 52 5.56 1.63 -24.01
N THR A 53 5.38 0.32 -24.14
CA THR A 53 4.37 -0.44 -23.40
C THR A 53 4.78 -0.53 -21.93
N VAL A 54 3.85 -0.25 -21.02
CA VAL A 54 4.04 -0.38 -19.57
C VAL A 54 3.09 -1.46 -19.06
N ARG A 55 3.60 -2.41 -18.27
CA ARG A 55 2.79 -3.45 -17.65
C ARG A 55 2.16 -2.95 -16.35
N TYR A 56 1.06 -3.59 -15.98
CA TYR A 56 0.45 -3.43 -14.66
C TYR A 56 -0.27 -4.71 -14.25
N THR A 57 -0.42 -4.88 -12.95
CA THR A 57 -1.22 -5.92 -12.31
C THR A 57 -2.36 -5.26 -11.57
N ILE A 58 -3.54 -5.90 -11.58
CA ILE A 58 -4.73 -5.42 -10.86
C ILE A 58 -5.36 -6.54 -10.04
N TYR A 59 -5.72 -6.21 -8.79
CA TYR A 59 -6.60 -7.02 -7.96
C TYR A 59 -7.97 -6.35 -7.93
N LEU A 60 -9.01 -7.15 -8.24
CA LEU A 60 -10.42 -6.78 -8.20
C LEU A 60 -11.08 -7.52 -7.04
N PRO A 61 -11.83 -6.86 -6.12
CA PRO A 61 -12.42 -7.50 -4.97
C PRO A 61 -13.49 -8.54 -5.37
N TYR A 62 -13.77 -9.47 -4.47
CA TYR A 62 -14.57 -10.69 -4.72
C TYR A 62 -15.93 -10.44 -5.38
N ASP A 63 -16.55 -9.30 -5.12
CA ASP A 63 -17.87 -8.94 -5.67
C ASP A 63 -17.81 -8.03 -6.90
N TYR A 64 -16.61 -7.79 -7.44
CA TYR A 64 -16.45 -6.91 -8.60
C TYR A 64 -17.28 -7.36 -9.79
N ASN A 65 -17.30 -8.65 -10.13
CA ASN A 65 -18.02 -9.18 -11.29
C ASN A 65 -19.53 -9.41 -11.04
N THR A 66 -19.99 -9.35 -9.79
CA THR A 66 -21.37 -9.62 -9.40
C THR A 66 -22.14 -8.37 -8.98
N SER A 67 -21.46 -7.24 -8.83
CA SER A 67 -22.06 -5.95 -8.46
C SER A 67 -21.77 -4.88 -9.53
N ASN A 68 -22.61 -3.82 -9.55
CA ASN A 68 -22.41 -2.66 -10.44
C ASN A 68 -21.81 -1.46 -9.69
N ARG A 69 -21.34 -1.64 -8.46
CA ARG A 69 -20.80 -0.54 -7.66
C ARG A 69 -19.41 -0.11 -8.13
N TYR A 70 -19.03 1.10 -7.77
CA TYR A 70 -17.70 1.65 -7.97
C TYR A 70 -16.89 1.53 -6.69
N TYR A 71 -15.60 1.26 -6.80
CA TYR A 71 -14.70 0.94 -5.70
C TYR A 71 -13.65 2.03 -5.47
N PRO A 72 -13.21 2.24 -4.23
CA PRO A 72 -11.96 2.97 -3.97
C PRO A 72 -10.78 2.25 -4.62
N VAL A 73 -9.71 2.98 -4.89
CA VAL A 73 -8.48 2.44 -5.50
C VAL A 73 -7.24 2.77 -4.67
N VAL A 74 -6.36 1.80 -4.54
CA VAL A 74 -5.00 1.98 -4.02
C VAL A 74 -4.01 1.67 -5.14
N TYR A 75 -3.22 2.65 -5.51
CA TYR A 75 -2.06 2.47 -6.38
C TYR A 75 -0.91 1.94 -5.51
N LEU A 76 -0.48 0.69 -5.74
CA LEU A 76 0.47 -0.03 -4.90
C LEU A 76 1.82 -0.14 -5.61
N LEU A 77 2.77 0.69 -5.21
CA LEU A 77 4.04 0.89 -5.91
C LEU A 77 5.10 -0.12 -5.44
N HIS A 78 5.78 -0.78 -6.39
CA HIS A 78 6.81 -1.80 -6.12
C HIS A 78 8.19 -1.20 -5.76
N GLY A 79 9.11 -2.04 -5.32
CA GLY A 79 10.49 -1.68 -4.96
C GLY A 79 11.46 -1.62 -6.14
N TYR A 80 12.69 -1.17 -5.88
CA TYR A 80 13.77 -1.12 -6.87
C TYR A 80 14.09 -2.53 -7.41
N THR A 81 14.23 -2.65 -8.73
CA THR A 81 14.46 -3.92 -9.46
C THR A 81 13.30 -4.94 -9.43
N ASP A 82 12.18 -4.58 -8.87
CA ASP A 82 10.95 -5.35 -8.88
C ASP A 82 10.05 -4.94 -10.08
N ASN A 83 8.82 -5.41 -10.14
CA ASN A 83 7.89 -5.15 -11.23
C ASN A 83 6.43 -5.11 -10.74
N ASP A 84 5.49 -5.05 -11.68
CA ASP A 84 4.05 -5.01 -11.43
C ASP A 84 3.49 -6.22 -10.64
N MET A 85 4.17 -7.37 -10.67
CA MET A 85 3.71 -8.60 -10.01
C MET A 85 4.28 -8.78 -8.59
N GLY A 86 5.28 -8.00 -8.17
CA GLY A 86 5.98 -8.20 -6.89
C GLY A 86 5.05 -8.21 -5.69
N TRP A 87 4.06 -7.33 -5.67
CA TRP A 87 3.08 -7.27 -4.58
C TRP A 87 2.15 -8.49 -4.50
N THR A 88 1.82 -9.13 -5.62
CA THR A 88 1.02 -10.37 -5.63
C THR A 88 1.89 -11.58 -5.32
N GLN A 89 3.06 -11.70 -5.93
CA GLN A 89 3.91 -12.90 -5.86
C GLN A 89 4.71 -13.00 -4.55
N PHE A 90 5.23 -11.89 -4.03
CA PHE A 90 6.02 -11.87 -2.80
C PHE A 90 5.29 -11.18 -1.64
N GLY A 91 4.46 -10.20 -1.95
CA GLY A 91 3.70 -9.42 -0.97
C GLY A 91 2.38 -10.03 -0.54
N GLU A 92 1.86 -11.03 -1.26
CA GLU A 92 0.56 -11.67 -1.01
C GLU A 92 -0.60 -10.67 -0.90
N ALA A 93 -0.50 -9.53 -1.61
CA ALA A 93 -1.41 -8.40 -1.46
C ALA A 93 -2.87 -8.75 -1.73
N ASN A 94 -3.13 -9.67 -2.67
CA ASN A 94 -4.47 -10.19 -2.96
C ASN A 94 -5.06 -10.98 -1.80
N HIS A 95 -4.29 -11.87 -1.16
CA HIS A 95 -4.74 -12.64 0.00
C HIS A 95 -4.97 -11.74 1.20
N ILE A 96 -4.08 -10.78 1.44
CA ILE A 96 -4.22 -9.78 2.50
C ILE A 96 -5.48 -8.92 2.27
N ALA A 97 -5.76 -8.55 1.02
CA ALA A 97 -6.97 -7.80 0.68
C ALA A 97 -8.23 -8.64 0.94
N ASP A 98 -8.27 -9.89 0.47
CA ASP A 98 -9.39 -10.81 0.70
C ASP A 98 -9.68 -11.00 2.18
N GLU A 99 -8.66 -11.29 2.97
CA GLU A 99 -8.80 -11.46 4.42
C GLU A 99 -9.28 -10.19 5.13
N GLY A 100 -8.68 -9.05 4.81
CA GLY A 100 -9.04 -7.78 5.45
C GLY A 100 -10.47 -7.35 5.11
N ILE A 101 -10.90 -7.57 3.87
CA ILE A 101 -12.29 -7.32 3.44
C ILE A 101 -13.25 -8.27 4.16
N ALA A 102 -12.93 -9.58 4.23
CA ALA A 102 -13.77 -10.57 4.90
C ALA A 102 -13.90 -10.32 6.41
N LYS A 103 -12.84 -9.84 7.06
CA LYS A 103 -12.83 -9.45 8.48
C LYS A 103 -13.53 -8.10 8.74
N GLY A 104 -13.85 -7.33 7.68
CA GLY A 104 -14.40 -5.97 7.82
C GLY A 104 -13.36 -4.93 8.29
N ASP A 105 -12.08 -5.21 8.18
CA ASP A 105 -11.00 -4.29 8.56
C ASP A 105 -10.96 -3.05 7.64
N PHE A 106 -11.36 -3.23 6.39
CA PHE A 106 -11.49 -2.16 5.38
C PHE A 106 -12.51 -2.54 4.30
N PRO A 107 -13.09 -1.55 3.59
CA PRO A 107 -14.05 -1.82 2.53
C PRO A 107 -13.40 -2.52 1.34
N PRO A 108 -14.17 -3.24 0.50
CA PRO A 108 -13.68 -3.72 -0.78
C PRO A 108 -13.08 -2.57 -1.61
N MET A 109 -11.86 -2.78 -2.11
CA MET A 109 -11.10 -1.81 -2.88
C MET A 109 -10.31 -2.49 -4.00
N ILE A 110 -10.00 -1.76 -5.03
CA ILE A 110 -9.14 -2.19 -6.13
C ILE A 110 -7.68 -1.88 -5.76
N LEU A 111 -6.76 -2.83 -5.99
CA LEU A 111 -5.32 -2.59 -5.89
C LEU A 111 -4.71 -2.62 -7.30
N VAL A 112 -3.90 -1.62 -7.64
CA VAL A 112 -3.27 -1.52 -8.97
C VAL A 112 -1.78 -1.29 -8.81
N THR A 113 -0.98 -2.16 -9.41
CA THR A 113 0.49 -2.08 -9.37
C THR A 113 1.04 -1.81 -10.77
N PRO A 114 1.50 -0.59 -11.10
CA PRO A 114 2.19 -0.32 -12.36
C PRO A 114 3.65 -0.76 -12.32
N ASP A 115 4.19 -1.24 -13.45
CA ASP A 115 5.62 -1.46 -13.61
C ASP A 115 6.35 -0.12 -13.80
N ALA A 116 7.19 0.23 -12.85
CA ALA A 116 8.01 1.45 -12.90
C ALA A 116 9.46 1.17 -13.30
N GLY A 117 9.85 -0.10 -13.43
CA GLY A 117 11.26 -0.45 -13.56
C GLY A 117 12.10 0.20 -12.46
N VAL A 118 13.11 0.97 -12.84
CA VAL A 118 14.00 1.69 -11.90
C VAL A 118 13.86 3.21 -12.01
N SER A 119 12.68 3.71 -12.38
CA SER A 119 12.41 5.15 -12.60
C SER A 119 12.29 5.95 -11.29
N TRP A 120 12.22 5.31 -10.13
CA TRP A 120 11.92 5.94 -8.85
C TRP A 120 10.59 6.72 -8.82
N TYR A 121 9.71 6.42 -9.77
CA TYR A 121 8.40 7.07 -9.90
C TYR A 121 8.45 8.58 -10.20
N ILE A 122 9.61 9.12 -10.57
CA ILE A 122 9.80 10.56 -10.83
C ILE A 122 10.15 10.83 -12.30
N ASN A 123 10.05 12.09 -12.70
CA ASN A 123 10.70 12.55 -13.91
C ASN A 123 12.19 12.76 -13.60
N ASN A 124 13.09 12.16 -14.38
CA ASN A 124 14.52 12.32 -14.18
C ASN A 124 15.01 13.75 -14.58
N TYR A 125 16.24 14.09 -14.18
CA TYR A 125 16.79 15.46 -14.26
C TYR A 125 16.78 16.07 -15.67
N ASN A 126 16.92 15.26 -16.72
CA ASN A 126 16.98 15.70 -18.11
C ASN A 126 15.70 15.41 -18.91
N GLY A 127 14.67 14.85 -18.28
CA GLY A 127 13.39 14.52 -18.90
C GLY A 127 13.41 13.35 -19.87
N SER A 128 14.50 12.55 -19.91
CA SER A 128 14.56 11.36 -20.77
C SER A 128 13.65 10.22 -20.27
N VAL A 129 13.35 10.19 -18.99
CA VAL A 129 12.32 9.31 -18.38
C VAL A 129 11.36 10.18 -17.60
N ARG A 130 10.11 10.25 -18.04
CA ARG A 130 9.06 11.12 -17.46
C ARG A 130 7.99 10.28 -16.79
N TYR A 131 8.40 9.44 -15.81
CA TYR A 131 7.48 8.48 -15.21
C TYR A 131 6.37 9.13 -14.37
N GLU A 132 6.66 10.21 -13.64
CA GLU A 132 5.65 10.98 -12.90
C GLU A 132 4.58 11.54 -13.86
N ASP A 133 5.01 12.12 -14.98
CA ASP A 133 4.07 12.61 -16.00
C ASP A 133 3.19 11.48 -16.57
N PHE A 134 3.79 10.32 -16.88
CA PHE A 134 3.06 9.14 -17.32
C PHE A 134 2.01 8.72 -16.28
N PHE A 135 2.42 8.61 -15.03
CA PHE A 135 1.54 8.14 -13.96
C PHE A 135 0.30 9.03 -13.80
N PHE A 136 0.48 10.35 -13.77
CA PHE A 136 -0.63 11.28 -13.57
C PHE A 136 -1.44 11.59 -14.83
N LYS A 137 -0.79 11.63 -16.02
CA LYS A 137 -1.42 12.10 -17.24
C LYS A 137 -1.95 10.96 -18.13
N GLU A 138 -1.43 9.74 -17.97
CA GLU A 138 -1.83 8.58 -18.77
C GLU A 138 -2.36 7.44 -17.89
N PHE A 139 -1.57 6.98 -16.88
CA PHE A 139 -1.88 5.77 -16.15
C PHE A 139 -3.15 5.90 -15.28
N ILE A 140 -3.22 6.90 -14.39
CA ILE A 140 -4.42 7.12 -13.55
C ILE A 140 -5.68 7.29 -14.44
N PRO A 141 -5.72 8.18 -15.44
CA PRO A 141 -6.89 8.33 -16.30
C PRO A 141 -7.27 7.04 -17.03
N TYR A 142 -6.29 6.27 -17.51
CA TYR A 142 -6.54 4.99 -18.16
C TYR A 142 -7.20 4.00 -17.20
N ILE A 143 -6.62 3.77 -16.04
CA ILE A 143 -7.15 2.83 -15.04
C ILE A 143 -8.57 3.24 -14.60
N GLU A 144 -8.79 4.51 -14.31
CA GLU A 144 -10.09 5.00 -13.84
C GLU A 144 -11.17 4.98 -14.92
N SER A 145 -10.81 4.97 -16.22
CA SER A 145 -11.76 4.83 -17.32
C SER A 145 -12.09 3.38 -17.68
N HIS A 146 -11.21 2.42 -17.35
CA HIS A 146 -11.38 1.00 -17.72
C HIS A 146 -11.98 0.15 -16.60
N TYR A 147 -11.91 0.62 -15.36
CA TYR A 147 -12.42 -0.10 -14.20
C TYR A 147 -13.45 0.73 -13.43
N ARG A 148 -14.36 0.06 -12.71
CA ARG A 148 -15.37 0.74 -11.89
C ARG A 148 -14.73 1.32 -10.62
N ILE A 149 -14.04 2.44 -10.77
CA ILE A 149 -13.34 3.17 -9.73
C ILE A 149 -14.09 4.46 -9.40
N ARG A 150 -14.18 4.78 -8.12
CA ARG A 150 -14.63 6.09 -7.64
C ARG A 150 -13.49 7.08 -7.85
N ALA A 151 -13.49 7.74 -9.01
CA ALA A 151 -12.41 8.60 -9.52
C ALA A 151 -12.31 9.96 -8.81
N GLU A 152 -12.50 10.00 -7.50
CA GLU A 152 -12.45 11.18 -6.65
C GLU A 152 -11.27 11.07 -5.67
N LYS A 153 -10.67 12.20 -5.30
CA LYS A 153 -9.58 12.24 -4.30
C LYS A 153 -9.88 11.40 -3.06
N GLN A 154 -11.11 11.51 -2.53
CA GLN A 154 -11.54 10.85 -1.30
C GLN A 154 -11.39 9.32 -1.36
N PHE A 155 -11.45 8.74 -2.55
CA PHE A 155 -11.41 7.30 -2.78
C PHE A 155 -10.15 6.82 -3.50
N ARG A 156 -9.13 7.68 -3.56
CA ARG A 156 -7.84 7.38 -4.17
C ARG A 156 -6.74 7.44 -3.13
N ALA A 157 -5.96 6.37 -3.01
CA ALA A 157 -4.78 6.31 -2.17
C ALA A 157 -3.58 5.78 -2.95
N VAL A 158 -2.40 6.04 -2.44
CA VAL A 158 -1.14 5.48 -2.95
C VAL A 158 -0.36 4.88 -1.79
N SER A 159 0.21 3.71 -2.02
CA SER A 159 1.05 3.01 -1.06
C SER A 159 2.22 2.35 -1.79
N GLY A 160 3.28 2.04 -1.08
CA GLY A 160 4.39 1.33 -1.69
C GLY A 160 5.50 1.02 -0.71
N LEU A 161 6.42 0.16 -1.15
CA LEU A 161 7.59 -0.23 -0.37
C LEU A 161 8.88 0.35 -0.98
N SER A 162 9.86 0.67 -0.16
CA SER A 162 11.21 1.08 -0.60
C SER A 162 11.16 2.23 -1.62
N MET A 163 11.60 2.00 -2.87
CA MET A 163 11.45 2.93 -3.99
C MET A 163 9.98 3.35 -4.18
N GLY A 164 9.02 2.42 -4.08
CA GLY A 164 7.59 2.71 -4.16
C GLY A 164 7.07 3.50 -2.96
N GLY A 165 7.61 3.25 -1.76
CA GLY A 165 7.32 4.07 -0.58
C GLY A 165 7.78 5.52 -0.73
N TYR A 166 8.99 5.71 -1.29
CA TYR A 166 9.51 7.02 -1.67
C TYR A 166 8.61 7.67 -2.72
N GLY A 167 8.27 6.97 -3.82
CA GLY A 167 7.40 7.47 -4.88
C GLY A 167 6.03 7.89 -4.35
N SER A 168 5.45 7.08 -3.44
CA SER A 168 4.16 7.39 -2.80
C SER A 168 4.21 8.71 -2.02
N LEU A 169 5.27 8.93 -1.24
CA LEU A 169 5.47 10.18 -0.48
C LEU A 169 5.66 11.38 -1.41
N VAL A 170 6.53 11.26 -2.43
CA VAL A 170 6.77 12.32 -3.41
C VAL A 170 5.46 12.70 -4.12
N TYR A 171 4.68 11.72 -4.54
CA TYR A 171 3.42 11.96 -5.25
C TYR A 171 2.44 12.79 -4.41
N VAL A 172 2.19 12.39 -3.17
CA VAL A 172 1.20 13.11 -2.35
C VAL A 172 1.69 14.47 -1.86
N MET A 173 2.99 14.65 -1.71
CA MET A 173 3.56 15.94 -1.32
C MET A 173 3.59 16.96 -2.46
N LYS A 174 3.72 16.48 -3.70
CA LYS A 174 3.68 17.33 -4.92
C LYS A 174 2.25 17.51 -5.45
N HIS A 175 1.39 16.52 -5.28
CA HIS A 175 0.01 16.50 -5.80
C HIS A 175 -1.00 16.25 -4.66
N PRO A 176 -1.07 17.11 -3.63
CA PRO A 176 -1.87 16.87 -2.43
C PRO A 176 -3.37 16.81 -2.68
N ASP A 177 -3.84 17.26 -3.84
CA ASP A 177 -5.25 17.22 -4.24
C ASP A 177 -5.63 15.92 -4.98
N MET A 178 -4.67 15.03 -5.25
CA MET A 178 -4.93 13.79 -6.00
C MET A 178 -5.28 12.60 -5.11
N PHE A 179 -4.79 12.54 -3.87
CA PHE A 179 -4.93 11.38 -2.98
C PHE A 179 -5.44 11.79 -1.61
N ALA A 180 -6.31 10.95 -1.02
CA ALA A 180 -6.75 11.12 0.37
C ALA A 180 -5.75 10.55 1.38
N ALA A 181 -5.05 9.47 1.02
CA ALA A 181 -4.12 8.76 1.89
C ALA A 181 -2.85 8.32 1.18
N CYS A 182 -1.77 8.24 1.95
CA CYS A 182 -0.47 7.69 1.56
C CYS A 182 0.03 6.72 2.63
N ALA A 183 0.52 5.54 2.22
CA ALA A 183 1.22 4.63 3.13
C ALA A 183 2.60 4.27 2.56
N GLY A 184 3.66 4.73 3.21
CA GLY A 184 5.05 4.44 2.85
C GLY A 184 5.64 3.35 3.75
N LEU A 185 5.97 2.19 3.16
CA LEU A 185 6.61 1.08 3.86
C LEU A 185 8.10 1.07 3.55
N SER A 186 8.94 1.19 4.57
CA SER A 186 10.41 1.30 4.40
C SER A 186 10.79 2.28 3.29
N ALA A 187 10.14 3.44 3.24
CA ALA A 187 10.31 4.41 2.16
C ALA A 187 11.79 4.78 2.00
N ALA A 188 12.29 4.79 0.74
CA ALA A 188 13.71 5.03 0.46
C ALA A 188 14.11 6.51 0.63
N VAL A 189 13.75 7.06 1.79
CA VAL A 189 14.08 8.42 2.21
C VAL A 189 15.51 8.47 2.74
N ARG A 190 16.29 9.42 2.26
CA ARG A 190 17.68 9.66 2.72
C ARG A 190 17.85 11.07 3.24
N THR A 191 18.66 11.21 4.29
CA THR A 191 19.08 12.50 4.80
C THR A 191 20.11 13.17 3.88
N ASP A 192 20.28 14.48 3.98
CA ASP A 192 21.35 15.19 3.27
C ASP A 192 22.72 14.57 3.53
N LYS A 193 23.00 14.20 4.78
CA LYS A 193 24.25 13.55 5.17
C LYS A 193 24.45 12.22 4.43
N GLN A 194 23.40 11.42 4.28
CA GLN A 194 23.47 10.17 3.52
C GLN A 194 23.74 10.42 2.03
N TYR A 195 23.08 11.40 1.39
CA TYR A 195 23.39 11.77 0.00
C TYR A 195 24.83 12.27 -0.19
N LEU A 196 25.31 13.10 0.74
CA LEU A 196 26.67 13.64 0.70
C LEU A 196 27.74 12.55 0.92
N SER A 197 27.42 11.50 1.67
CA SER A 197 28.36 10.40 1.98
C SER A 197 28.38 9.27 0.94
N LEU A 198 27.52 9.29 -0.09
CA LEU A 198 27.56 8.29 -1.15
C LEU A 198 28.92 8.35 -1.86
N SER A 199 29.50 7.19 -2.21
CA SER A 199 30.66 7.17 -3.10
C SER A 199 30.30 7.64 -4.50
N SER A 200 31.27 8.13 -5.28
CA SER A 200 31.04 8.52 -6.67
C SER A 200 30.54 7.33 -7.51
N ALA A 201 31.02 6.11 -7.24
CA ALA A 201 30.54 4.90 -7.89
C ALA A 201 29.06 4.59 -7.55
N ARG A 202 28.65 4.74 -6.31
CA ARG A 202 27.25 4.57 -5.90
C ARG A 202 26.35 5.62 -6.53
N TRP A 203 26.78 6.88 -6.53
CA TRP A 203 26.06 7.96 -7.21
C TRP A 203 25.84 7.65 -8.69
N ALA A 204 26.91 7.28 -9.40
CA ALA A 204 26.86 6.95 -10.82
C ALA A 204 25.90 5.79 -11.13
N HIS A 205 25.81 4.82 -10.22
CA HIS A 205 25.00 3.62 -10.43
C HIS A 205 23.49 3.85 -10.20
N THR A 206 23.09 4.70 -9.26
CA THR A 206 21.67 4.83 -8.85
C THR A 206 21.12 6.26 -8.95
N GLU A 207 21.84 7.26 -8.48
CA GLU A 207 21.32 8.63 -8.34
C GLU A 207 21.57 9.49 -9.58
N ALA A 208 22.62 9.18 -10.35
CA ALA A 208 23.02 10.00 -11.49
C ALA A 208 21.95 10.13 -12.58
N ILE A 209 21.22 9.04 -12.85
CA ILE A 209 20.12 9.06 -13.83
C ILE A 209 18.95 9.93 -13.36
N LEU A 210 18.76 10.07 -12.07
CA LEU A 210 17.65 10.82 -11.47
C LEU A 210 17.98 12.30 -11.32
N TYR A 211 19.21 12.60 -10.86
CA TYR A 211 19.56 13.94 -10.38
C TYR A 211 20.74 14.60 -11.13
N GLY A 212 21.43 13.85 -11.96
CA GLY A 212 22.56 14.33 -12.80
C GLY A 212 23.86 13.56 -12.53
N PRO A 213 24.65 13.32 -13.60
CA PRO A 213 25.92 12.60 -13.52
C PRO A 213 27.03 13.47 -12.93
N GLY A 214 28.06 12.83 -12.37
CA GLY A 214 29.29 13.48 -11.94
C GLY A 214 29.17 14.46 -10.77
N LEU A 215 28.05 14.46 -10.05
CA LEU A 215 27.84 15.36 -8.92
C LEU A 215 28.55 14.85 -7.66
N GLU A 216 29.25 15.77 -6.97
CA GLU A 216 30.00 15.48 -5.75
C GLU A 216 29.70 16.54 -4.67
N GLY A 217 29.88 16.12 -3.40
CA GLY A 217 29.67 16.99 -2.26
C GLY A 217 28.34 17.74 -2.31
N LYS A 218 28.31 19.00 -2.01
CA LYS A 218 27.08 19.84 -1.97
C LYS A 218 26.37 19.97 -3.32
N ALA A 219 27.04 19.75 -4.45
CA ALA A 219 26.40 19.77 -5.76
C ALA A 219 25.33 18.68 -5.95
N ARG A 220 25.40 17.58 -5.16
CA ARG A 220 24.38 16.52 -5.12
C ARG A 220 23.02 17.03 -4.64
N LEU A 221 23.01 18.02 -3.76
CA LEU A 221 21.78 18.60 -3.19
C LEU A 221 21.19 19.66 -4.13
N ASN A 222 21.13 19.34 -5.41
CA ASN A 222 20.68 20.23 -6.47
C ASN A 222 19.14 20.33 -6.55
N LYS A 223 18.65 21.18 -7.45
CA LYS A 223 17.20 21.39 -7.64
C LYS A 223 16.46 20.09 -7.99
N SER A 224 17.03 19.24 -8.85
CA SER A 224 16.39 17.99 -9.28
C SER A 224 16.19 17.03 -8.12
N LEU A 225 17.17 16.92 -7.21
CA LEU A 225 17.01 16.16 -5.98
C LEU A 225 15.98 16.80 -5.06
N ARG A 226 16.11 18.11 -4.78
CA ARG A 226 15.24 18.81 -3.82
C ARG A 226 13.77 18.79 -4.18
N THR A 227 13.44 18.88 -5.45
CA THR A 227 12.04 18.80 -5.91
C THR A 227 11.41 17.42 -5.72
N ASN A 228 12.22 16.40 -5.42
CA ASN A 228 11.78 15.02 -5.22
C ASN A 228 12.21 14.43 -3.86
N ASP A 229 12.71 15.24 -2.95
CA ASP A 229 13.18 14.81 -1.63
C ASP A 229 12.08 14.99 -0.57
N PRO A 230 11.49 13.91 -0.01
CA PRO A 230 10.43 14.01 0.98
C PRO A 230 10.80 14.86 2.20
N LEU A 231 12.06 14.80 2.67
CA LEU A 231 12.51 15.63 3.80
C LEU A 231 12.49 17.13 3.43
N TYR A 232 12.98 17.46 2.24
CA TYR A 232 12.98 18.83 1.76
C TYR A 232 11.57 19.34 1.49
N LEU A 233 10.70 18.50 0.86
CA LEU A 233 9.30 18.83 0.60
C LEU A 233 8.52 19.09 1.88
N VAL A 234 8.72 18.24 2.93
CA VAL A 234 8.14 18.51 4.23
C VAL A 234 8.72 19.78 4.85
N LYS A 235 10.03 20.00 4.79
CA LYS A 235 10.69 21.16 5.39
C LYS A 235 10.25 22.50 4.77
N THR A 236 10.02 22.55 3.47
CA THR A 236 9.80 23.82 2.72
C THR A 236 8.38 23.99 2.18
N GLY A 237 7.61 22.89 2.05
CA GLY A 237 6.26 22.91 1.51
C GLY A 237 5.26 23.62 2.43
N ASP A 238 4.11 24.00 1.88
CA ASP A 238 3.01 24.58 2.65
C ASP A 238 2.36 23.52 3.55
N PRO A 239 2.37 23.67 4.89
CA PRO A 239 1.73 22.74 5.80
C PRO A 239 0.23 22.58 5.55
N ALA A 240 -0.47 23.61 5.08
CA ALA A 240 -1.90 23.53 4.79
C ALA A 240 -2.19 22.56 3.63
N LEU A 241 -1.32 22.55 2.61
CA LEU A 241 -1.42 21.59 1.50
C LEU A 241 -1.04 20.18 1.95
N LEU A 242 0.05 20.01 2.68
CA LEU A 242 0.49 18.71 3.17
C LEU A 242 -0.55 18.05 4.11
N LYS A 243 -1.27 18.84 4.92
CA LYS A 243 -2.34 18.33 5.79
C LYS A 243 -3.58 17.82 5.06
N LYS A 244 -3.72 18.09 3.76
CA LYS A 244 -4.83 17.56 2.96
C LYS A 244 -4.78 16.06 2.73
N VAL A 245 -3.65 15.41 3.00
CA VAL A 245 -3.41 13.97 2.87
C VAL A 245 -3.24 13.34 4.24
N LYS A 246 -3.68 12.09 4.41
CA LYS A 246 -3.42 11.28 5.59
C LYS A 246 -2.20 10.39 5.34
N TYR A 247 -1.24 10.37 6.26
CA TYR A 247 0.03 9.67 6.09
C TYR A 247 0.18 8.52 7.09
N TYR A 248 0.64 7.39 6.59
CA TYR A 248 1.08 6.23 7.36
C TYR A 248 2.51 5.88 6.95
N LEU A 249 3.43 5.82 7.90
CA LEU A 249 4.84 5.50 7.70
C LEU A 249 5.19 4.27 8.54
N ASP A 250 5.75 3.24 7.92
CA ASP A 250 6.19 2.02 8.61
C ASP A 250 7.60 1.65 8.14
N CYS A 251 8.56 1.58 9.07
CA CYS A 251 9.95 1.24 8.74
C CYS A 251 10.57 0.37 9.83
N GLY A 252 11.24 -0.70 9.42
CA GLY A 252 11.95 -1.60 10.34
C GLY A 252 13.08 -0.88 11.09
N ASP A 253 13.28 -1.24 12.34
CA ASP A 253 14.33 -0.67 13.20
C ASP A 253 15.77 -1.00 12.71
N HIS A 254 15.92 -2.09 11.95
CA HIS A 254 17.18 -2.51 11.33
C HIS A 254 17.19 -2.32 9.79
N ASP A 255 16.30 -1.46 9.26
CA ASP A 255 16.23 -1.11 7.84
C ASP A 255 17.28 -0.04 7.48
N TYR A 256 17.79 -0.05 6.23
CA TYR A 256 18.76 0.96 5.74
C TYR A 256 18.18 2.37 5.76
N PHE A 257 16.87 2.50 5.66
CA PHE A 257 16.16 3.77 5.58
C PHE A 257 15.54 4.22 6.91
N THR A 258 15.80 3.50 8.01
CA THR A 258 15.31 3.86 9.35
C THR A 258 15.65 5.30 9.70
N LEU A 259 16.90 5.75 9.44
CA LEU A 259 17.32 7.11 9.76
C LEU A 259 16.49 8.15 8.96
N GLY A 260 16.31 7.97 7.67
CA GLY A 260 15.54 8.89 6.82
C GLY A 260 14.06 8.92 7.19
N ASN A 261 13.44 7.76 7.47
CA ASN A 261 12.04 7.69 7.90
C ASN A 261 11.84 8.30 9.29
N SER A 262 12.79 8.12 10.22
CA SER A 262 12.76 8.76 11.54
C SER A 262 12.89 10.28 11.43
N GLU A 263 13.79 10.80 10.59
CA GLU A 263 13.91 12.24 10.34
C GLU A 263 12.63 12.80 9.70
N LEU A 264 12.02 12.08 8.78
CA LEU A 264 10.74 12.46 8.19
C LEU A 264 9.64 12.57 9.26
N HIS A 265 9.52 11.57 10.14
CA HIS A 265 8.61 11.61 11.29
C HIS A 265 8.84 12.84 12.17
N ILE A 266 10.10 13.11 12.55
CA ILE A 266 10.45 14.27 13.37
C ILE A 266 10.05 15.58 12.69
N LEU A 267 10.38 15.75 11.40
CA LEU A 267 10.05 16.95 10.65
C LEU A 267 8.53 17.15 10.51
N MET A 268 7.77 16.08 10.20
CA MET A 268 6.31 16.14 10.13
C MET A 268 5.70 16.52 11.47
N THR A 269 6.23 15.98 12.58
CA THR A 269 5.80 16.33 13.95
C THR A 269 6.06 17.80 14.25
N GLN A 270 7.27 18.30 13.98
CA GLN A 270 7.65 19.70 14.18
C GLN A 270 6.80 20.68 13.35
N ARG A 271 6.36 20.26 12.17
CA ARG A 271 5.50 21.04 11.29
C ARG A 271 4.00 20.82 11.51
N HIS A 272 3.64 20.07 12.55
CA HIS A 272 2.27 19.73 12.90
C HIS A 272 1.48 19.10 11.72
N ILE A 273 2.15 18.25 10.93
CA ILE A 273 1.53 17.46 9.85
C ILE A 273 1.08 16.13 10.46
N PRO A 274 -0.24 15.87 10.55
CA PRO A 274 -0.74 14.64 11.15
C PRO A 274 -0.33 13.41 10.35
N HIS A 275 0.25 12.42 11.04
CA HIS A 275 0.70 11.15 10.46
C HIS A 275 0.76 10.05 11.52
N GLU A 276 0.66 8.81 11.09
CA GLU A 276 1.00 7.63 11.90
C GLU A 276 2.43 7.20 11.54
N PHE A 277 3.26 6.93 12.56
CA PHE A 277 4.61 6.39 12.37
C PHE A 277 4.77 5.12 13.19
N ILE A 278 5.10 4.04 12.51
CA ILE A 278 5.32 2.71 13.08
C ILE A 278 6.77 2.31 12.88
N SER A 279 7.44 1.94 13.96
CA SER A 279 8.73 1.25 13.89
C SER A 279 8.61 -0.06 14.65
N ARG A 280 8.96 -1.15 14.01
CA ARG A 280 8.89 -2.50 14.58
C ARG A 280 10.14 -3.29 14.21
N PRO A 281 10.48 -4.36 14.97
CA PRO A 281 11.62 -5.20 14.65
C PRO A 281 11.54 -5.72 13.22
N GLY A 282 12.60 -5.48 12.43
CA GLY A 282 12.67 -5.97 11.05
C GLY A 282 13.67 -5.25 10.18
N ARG A 283 13.85 -5.80 8.99
CA ARG A 283 14.82 -5.36 7.98
C ARG A 283 14.12 -5.00 6.69
N HIS A 284 14.89 -4.56 5.70
CA HIS A 284 14.42 -4.24 4.34
C HIS A 284 14.12 -5.53 3.57
N SER A 285 12.95 -6.12 3.78
CA SER A 285 12.59 -7.43 3.20
C SER A 285 11.08 -7.57 2.95
N TRP A 286 10.73 -8.49 2.04
CA TRP A 286 9.34 -8.82 1.75
C TRP A 286 8.58 -9.33 2.97
N GLU A 287 9.20 -10.06 3.90
CA GLU A 287 8.56 -10.50 5.14
C GLU A 287 8.08 -9.31 5.99
N TYR A 288 8.92 -8.26 6.06
CA TYR A 288 8.57 -7.04 6.77
C TYR A 288 7.40 -6.33 6.10
N TRP A 289 7.45 -6.13 4.79
CA TRP A 289 6.42 -5.42 4.04
C TRP A 289 5.10 -6.18 3.98
N ARG A 290 5.15 -7.49 3.75
CA ARG A 290 3.97 -8.37 3.78
C ARG A 290 3.28 -8.31 5.15
N SER A 291 4.01 -8.37 6.26
CA SER A 291 3.43 -8.25 7.60
C SER A 291 2.96 -6.84 7.95
N GLY A 292 3.40 -5.79 7.25
CA GLY A 292 2.98 -4.39 7.42
C GLY A 292 1.79 -3.99 6.56
N LEU A 293 1.62 -4.64 5.40
CA LEU A 293 0.57 -4.28 4.44
C LEU A 293 -0.85 -4.31 5.02
N PRO A 294 -1.25 -5.29 5.87
CA PRO A 294 -2.59 -5.27 6.49
C PRO A 294 -2.89 -3.98 7.24
N ASN A 295 -1.93 -3.48 8.02
CA ASN A 295 -2.10 -2.23 8.77
C ASN A 295 -2.16 -1.01 7.86
N ALA A 296 -1.35 -0.98 6.81
CA ALA A 296 -1.38 0.08 5.80
C ALA A 296 -2.74 0.14 5.07
N LEU A 297 -3.27 -1.01 4.63
CA LEU A 297 -4.58 -1.09 3.99
C LEU A 297 -5.71 -0.74 4.97
N LYS A 298 -5.61 -1.15 6.24
CA LYS A 298 -6.57 -0.78 7.29
C LYS A 298 -6.57 0.72 7.56
N PHE A 299 -5.39 1.35 7.60
CA PHE A 299 -5.28 2.80 7.70
C PHE A 299 -5.96 3.50 6.51
N ILE A 300 -5.66 3.08 5.29
CA ILE A 300 -6.25 3.63 4.06
C ILE A 300 -7.77 3.42 4.06
N GLY A 301 -8.24 2.23 4.42
CA GLY A 301 -9.67 1.90 4.46
C GLY A 301 -10.47 2.80 5.41
N LYS A 302 -9.89 3.15 6.57
CA LYS A 302 -10.50 4.14 7.49
C LYS A 302 -10.65 5.52 6.87
N VAL A 303 -9.76 5.91 5.95
CA VAL A 303 -9.86 7.19 5.23
C VAL A 303 -10.97 7.14 4.19
N PHE A 304 -11.14 6.02 3.50
CA PHE A 304 -12.19 5.83 2.50
C PHE A 304 -13.61 5.78 3.06
N THR A 305 -13.77 5.46 4.34
CA THR A 305 -15.08 5.33 5.01
C THR A 305 -15.50 6.59 5.78
N ARG A 306 -14.74 7.66 5.73
CA ARG A 306 -15.02 8.96 6.37
C ARG A 306 -15.65 9.95 5.33
#